data_9d4bb9fc3b7d288468c38ed7368540c3
#
_entry.id   9d4bb9fc3b7d288468c38ed7368540c3
#
_cell.length_a   1.000
_cell.length_b   1.000
_cell.length_c   1.000
_cell.angle_alpha   90.00
_cell.angle_beta   90.00
_cell.angle_gamma   90.00
#
_symmetry.space_group_name_H-M   'P 1'
#
loop_
_entity.id
_entity.type
_entity.pdbx_description
1 polymer ?
#
loop_
_entity_poly.entity_id
_entity_poly.type
_entity_poly.pdbx_seq_one_letter_code
_entity_poly.pdbx_strand_id
1 'polypeptide(L)'
;GMKASAYVGGANNQSEAWVVSPYIDLLEASKPVLVFEQARKYGVDFLAECFVMVSVNYEGDVTECDWVHIPFNQDENGNYIVPDGSSWDFMSTGNLDLSAFAGQKITIGFKYTSSSEGSATWEFKNLVVKELK
;
A
#
# COMPACT_ATOMS: atom_id res chain seq x y z
N GLY A 1 14.16 -0.48 2.95
CA GLY A 1 12.70 -0.56 2.77
C GLY A 1 12.00 0.64 3.37
N MET A 2 10.70 0.72 3.13
CA MET A 2 9.84 1.75 3.70
C MET A 2 8.94 1.11 4.76
N LYS A 3 8.53 1.88 5.75
CA LYS A 3 7.59 1.36 6.74
C LYS A 3 6.64 2.44 7.24
N ALA A 4 5.47 2.00 7.67
CA ALA A 4 4.49 2.84 8.35
C ALA A 4 4.14 2.21 9.69
N SER A 5 4.07 3.01 10.75
CA SER A 5 3.76 2.55 12.08
C SER A 5 2.99 3.61 12.85
N ALA A 6 2.03 3.16 13.66
CA ALA A 6 1.26 4.03 14.54
C ALA A 6 1.68 3.89 16.00
N TYR A 7 2.73 3.15 16.30
CA TYR A 7 3.21 3.00 17.66
C TYR A 7 4.16 4.15 18.02
N VAL A 8 3.78 4.97 18.96
CA VAL A 8 4.52 6.17 19.34
C VAL A 8 4.56 6.25 20.87
N GLY A 9 5.78 6.46 21.43
CA GLY A 9 5.97 6.71 22.85
C GLY A 9 5.57 5.57 23.78
N GLY A 10 5.58 4.33 23.29
CA GLY A 10 5.22 3.19 24.09
C GLY A 10 3.73 2.97 24.28
N ALA A 11 2.89 3.69 23.51
CA ALA A 11 1.44 3.58 23.58
C ALA A 11 0.84 3.48 22.19
N ASN A 12 -0.31 2.78 22.10
CA ASN A 12 -1.08 2.73 20.87
C ASN A 12 -1.93 3.98 20.75
N ASN A 13 -1.93 4.57 19.57
CA ASN A 13 -2.72 5.77 19.29
C ASN A 13 -3.53 5.58 18.02
N GLN A 14 -4.74 6.11 18.01
CA GLN A 14 -5.49 6.21 16.77
C GLN A 14 -4.81 7.26 15.90
N SER A 15 -4.38 6.86 14.71
CA SER A 15 -3.65 7.76 13.83
C SER A 15 -3.75 7.31 12.38
N GLU A 16 -3.35 8.22 11.49
CA GLU A 16 -3.24 7.97 10.06
C GLU A 16 -1.84 8.38 9.62
N ALA A 17 -1.19 7.52 8.86
CA ALA A 17 0.14 7.79 8.33
C ALA A 17 0.16 7.48 6.84
N TRP A 18 0.92 8.26 6.10
CA TRP A 18 1.08 8.10 4.66
C TRP A 18 2.56 8.03 4.29
N VAL A 19 2.88 7.15 3.36
CA VAL A 19 4.15 7.16 2.63
C VAL A 19 3.79 7.30 1.17
N VAL A 20 4.33 8.32 0.51
CA VAL A 20 3.93 8.69 -0.85
C VAL A 20 5.14 8.57 -1.76
N SER A 21 4.95 7.91 -2.90
CA SER A 21 6.01 7.76 -3.90
C SER A 21 6.23 9.06 -4.68
N PRO A 22 7.40 9.20 -5.35
CA PRO A 22 7.54 10.19 -6.40
C PRO A 22 6.56 9.92 -7.55
N TYR A 23 6.41 10.86 -8.46
CA TYR A 23 5.58 10.66 -9.66
C TYR A 23 6.09 9.47 -10.46
N ILE A 24 5.16 8.66 -10.94
CA ILE A 24 5.43 7.51 -11.78
C ILE A 24 4.75 7.75 -13.13
N ASP A 25 5.54 7.70 -14.19
CA ASP A 25 5.08 7.99 -15.54
C ASP A 25 4.58 6.72 -16.21
N LEU A 26 3.27 6.64 -16.42
CA LEU A 26 2.64 5.53 -17.14
C LEU A 26 2.10 5.98 -18.50
N LEU A 27 2.63 7.06 -19.06
CA LEU A 27 2.11 7.64 -20.31
C LEU A 27 2.17 6.66 -21.47
N GLU A 28 3.15 5.77 -21.51
CA GLU A 28 3.32 4.79 -22.57
C GLU A 28 3.00 3.36 -22.13
N ALA A 29 2.46 3.20 -20.93
CA ALA A 29 2.10 1.88 -20.41
C ALA A 29 0.72 1.47 -20.93
N SER A 30 0.54 0.17 -21.13
CA SER A 30 -0.79 -0.40 -21.50
C SER A 30 -1.31 -1.36 -20.43
N LYS A 31 -0.43 -2.14 -19.80
CA LYS A 31 -0.80 -3.08 -18.73
C LYS A 31 0.15 -2.95 -17.53
N PRO A 32 0.20 -1.77 -16.91
CA PRO A 32 1.10 -1.59 -15.78
C PRO A 32 0.61 -2.33 -14.54
N VAL A 33 1.56 -2.83 -13.77
CA VAL A 33 1.30 -3.46 -12.47
C VAL A 33 2.30 -2.98 -11.43
N LEU A 34 1.87 -2.95 -10.18
CA LEU A 34 2.71 -2.69 -9.03
C LEU A 34 3.00 -4.02 -8.32
N VAL A 35 4.26 -4.24 -7.97
CA VAL A 35 4.67 -5.40 -7.16
C VAL A 35 5.58 -4.90 -6.06
N PHE A 36 5.37 -5.37 -4.85
CA PHE A 36 6.31 -5.12 -3.75
C PHE A 36 6.27 -6.29 -2.77
N GLU A 37 7.23 -6.29 -1.86
CA GLU A 37 7.24 -7.24 -0.74
C GLU A 37 6.83 -6.49 0.51
N GLN A 38 6.05 -7.16 1.35
CA GLN A 38 5.52 -6.55 2.56
C GLN A 38 5.57 -7.50 3.75
N ALA A 39 5.71 -6.93 4.92
CA ALA A 39 5.60 -7.62 6.19
C ALA A 39 4.80 -6.74 7.14
N ARG A 40 4.06 -7.37 8.02
CA ARG A 40 3.30 -6.67 9.04
C ARG A 40 3.34 -7.48 10.31
N LYS A 41 3.52 -6.80 11.42
CA LYS A 41 3.42 -7.43 12.72
C LYS A 41 2.57 -6.56 13.64
N TYR A 42 1.83 -7.19 14.53
CA TYR A 42 0.86 -6.56 15.43
C TYR A 42 -0.32 -5.99 14.64
N GLY A 43 -1.17 -5.24 15.30
CA GLY A 43 -2.38 -4.67 14.72
C GLY A 43 -3.57 -5.59 14.83
N VAL A 44 -4.72 -5.10 14.38
CA VAL A 44 -6.00 -5.80 14.53
C VAL A 44 -6.45 -6.40 13.20
N ASP A 45 -6.53 -5.60 12.14
CA ASP A 45 -7.04 -6.04 10.84
C ASP A 45 -6.26 -5.38 9.73
N PHE A 46 -5.46 -6.17 9.00
CA PHE A 46 -4.63 -5.64 7.93
C PHE A 46 -5.43 -4.88 6.88
N LEU A 47 -6.55 -5.46 6.42
CA LEU A 47 -7.33 -4.86 5.34
C LEU A 47 -8.05 -3.59 5.76
N ALA A 48 -8.26 -3.40 7.05
CA ALA A 48 -8.86 -2.18 7.58
C ALA A 48 -7.81 -1.14 7.97
N GLU A 49 -6.53 -1.52 7.99
CA GLU A 49 -5.45 -0.65 8.48
C GLU A 49 -4.45 -0.25 7.40
N CYS A 50 -4.21 -1.10 6.40
CA CYS A 50 -3.16 -0.91 5.42
C CYS A 50 -3.75 -0.83 4.00
N PHE A 51 -3.50 0.30 3.33
CA PHE A 51 -4.12 0.57 2.03
C PHE A 51 -3.07 1.00 1.01
N VAL A 52 -3.18 0.45 -0.20
CA VAL A 52 -2.45 0.95 -1.37
C VAL A 52 -3.40 1.85 -2.14
N MET A 53 -2.99 3.08 -2.39
CA MET A 53 -3.80 4.10 -3.02
C MET A 53 -3.05 4.68 -4.23
N VAL A 54 -3.80 5.12 -5.24
CA VAL A 54 -3.23 5.78 -6.42
C VAL A 54 -3.96 7.08 -6.65
N SER A 55 -3.20 8.15 -6.94
CA SER A 55 -3.75 9.43 -7.33
C SER A 55 -3.16 9.87 -8.67
N VAL A 56 -3.98 10.51 -9.48
CA VAL A 56 -3.55 11.15 -10.74
C VAL A 56 -3.43 12.67 -10.60
N ASN A 57 -3.76 13.21 -9.44
CA ASN A 57 -3.75 14.66 -9.20
C ASN A 57 -3.09 15.09 -7.88
N TYR A 58 -2.23 14.24 -7.32
CA TYR A 58 -1.49 14.57 -6.11
C TYR A 58 -0.45 15.68 -6.39
N GLU A 59 -0.46 16.73 -5.58
CA GLU A 59 0.45 17.87 -5.72
C GLU A 59 1.15 18.24 -4.41
N GLY A 60 1.34 17.26 -3.52
CA GLY A 60 2.09 17.45 -2.28
C GLY A 60 1.26 17.39 -1.01
N ASP A 61 -0.06 17.30 -1.11
CA ASP A 61 -0.94 17.21 0.06
C ASP A 61 -1.92 16.06 -0.14
N VAL A 62 -1.84 15.05 0.73
CA VAL A 62 -2.69 13.85 0.63
C VAL A 62 -4.18 14.16 0.85
N THR A 63 -4.52 15.30 1.47
CA THR A 63 -5.90 15.69 1.69
C THR A 63 -6.49 16.52 0.53
N GLU A 64 -5.64 16.97 -0.39
CA GLU A 64 -6.02 17.86 -1.49
C GLU A 64 -5.99 17.16 -2.85
N CYS A 65 -6.17 15.86 -2.87
CA CYS A 65 -6.22 15.09 -4.11
C CYS A 65 -7.19 13.91 -3.96
N ASP A 66 -7.46 13.25 -5.09
CA ASP A 66 -8.35 12.10 -5.13
C ASP A 66 -7.54 10.81 -5.12
N TRP A 67 -7.90 9.89 -4.24
CA TRP A 67 -7.25 8.60 -4.11
C TRP A 67 -8.17 7.47 -4.53
N VAL A 68 -7.61 6.52 -5.28
CA VAL A 68 -8.30 5.30 -5.68
C VAL A 68 -7.64 4.13 -4.95
N HIS A 69 -8.43 3.32 -4.26
CA HIS A 69 -7.94 2.14 -3.55
C HIS A 69 -7.59 1.03 -4.54
N ILE A 70 -6.39 0.46 -4.39
CA ILE A 70 -5.95 -0.69 -5.17
C ILE A 70 -6.07 -1.93 -4.27
N PRO A 71 -6.99 -2.85 -4.57
CA PRO A 71 -7.17 -4.03 -3.72
C PRO A 71 -5.99 -4.99 -3.83
N PHE A 72 -5.69 -5.69 -2.74
CA PHE A 72 -4.74 -6.79 -2.76
C PHE A 72 -5.36 -7.99 -3.48
N ASN A 73 -4.50 -8.86 -4.01
CA ASN A 73 -4.93 -10.05 -4.72
C ASN A 73 -5.51 -11.09 -3.76
N GLN A 74 -6.34 -11.97 -4.31
CA GLN A 74 -6.92 -13.11 -3.60
C GLN A 74 -6.39 -14.40 -4.20
N ASP A 75 -6.29 -15.45 -3.38
CA ASP A 75 -5.95 -16.78 -3.87
C ASP A 75 -7.18 -17.48 -4.47
N GLU A 76 -7.03 -18.73 -4.89
CA GLU A 76 -8.12 -19.51 -5.52
C GLU A 76 -9.29 -19.76 -4.57
N ASN A 77 -9.08 -19.64 -3.26
CA ASN A 77 -10.13 -19.82 -2.25
C ASN A 77 -10.78 -18.49 -1.82
N GLY A 78 -10.39 -17.38 -2.43
CA GLY A 78 -10.92 -16.07 -2.12
C GLY A 78 -10.26 -15.39 -0.92
N ASN A 79 -9.17 -15.95 -0.38
CA ASN A 79 -8.43 -15.34 0.72
C ASN A 79 -7.44 -14.32 0.20
N TYR A 80 -7.37 -13.17 0.85
CA TYR A 80 -6.42 -12.14 0.46
C TYR A 80 -4.98 -12.58 0.72
N ILE A 81 -4.09 -12.24 -0.22
CA ILE A 81 -2.66 -12.55 -0.14
C ILE A 81 -1.99 -11.39 0.59
N VAL A 82 -2.05 -11.43 1.92
CA VAL A 82 -1.54 -10.36 2.79
C VAL A 82 -0.91 -10.96 4.05
N PRO A 83 0.02 -10.23 4.71
CA PRO A 83 0.61 -10.69 5.95
C PRO A 83 -0.45 -10.82 7.05
N ASP A 84 -0.33 -11.87 7.85
CA ASP A 84 -1.30 -12.16 8.92
C ASP A 84 -0.97 -11.48 10.26
N GLY A 85 0.18 -10.81 10.35
CA GLY A 85 0.60 -10.12 11.56
C GLY A 85 1.38 -10.96 12.55
N SER A 86 1.67 -12.22 12.22
CA SER A 86 2.34 -13.15 13.15
C SER A 86 3.86 -13.09 13.07
N SER A 87 4.44 -12.56 11.99
CA SER A 87 5.88 -12.56 11.81
C SER A 87 6.35 -11.36 10.98
N TRP A 88 7.67 -11.18 10.95
CA TRP A 88 8.33 -10.18 10.10
C TRP A 88 8.78 -10.72 8.75
N ASP A 89 8.28 -11.89 8.35
CA ASP A 89 8.61 -12.46 7.05
C ASP A 89 7.94 -11.66 5.94
N PHE A 90 8.74 -11.23 4.96
CA PHE A 90 8.23 -10.51 3.81
C PHE A 90 7.57 -11.46 2.83
N MET A 91 6.46 -11.02 2.25
CA MET A 91 5.79 -11.75 1.20
C MET A 91 5.47 -10.82 0.04
N SER A 92 5.51 -11.36 -1.18
CA SER A 92 5.17 -10.60 -2.38
C SER A 92 3.67 -10.36 -2.47
N THR A 93 3.31 -9.17 -2.93
CA THR A 93 1.91 -8.85 -3.23
C THR A 93 1.41 -9.58 -4.48
N GLY A 94 2.32 -10.10 -5.33
CA GLY A 94 1.99 -10.43 -6.69
C GLY A 94 1.69 -9.17 -7.51
N ASN A 95 1.16 -9.33 -8.71
CA ASN A 95 0.88 -8.21 -9.59
C ASN A 95 -0.41 -7.49 -9.17
N LEU A 96 -0.27 -6.25 -8.74
CA LEU A 96 -1.42 -5.38 -8.43
C LEU A 96 -1.73 -4.55 -9.68
N ASP A 97 -2.93 -4.67 -10.20
CA ASP A 97 -3.33 -4.11 -11.49
C ASP A 97 -3.42 -2.58 -11.44
N LEU A 98 -2.65 -1.92 -12.29
CA LEU A 98 -2.70 -0.46 -12.47
C LEU A 98 -3.20 -0.07 -13.86
N SER A 99 -3.81 -1.01 -14.60
CA SER A 99 -4.22 -0.75 -16.00
C SER A 99 -5.24 0.39 -16.13
N ALA A 100 -6.03 0.65 -15.09
CA ALA A 100 -6.95 1.79 -15.09
C ALA A 100 -6.23 3.14 -15.18
N PHE A 101 -4.93 3.18 -14.92
CA PHE A 101 -4.10 4.40 -14.93
C PHE A 101 -3.13 4.43 -16.11
N ALA A 102 -3.24 3.48 -17.04
CA ALA A 102 -2.42 3.48 -18.24
C ALA A 102 -2.61 4.80 -19.01
N GLY A 103 -1.51 5.36 -19.49
CA GLY A 103 -1.53 6.64 -20.20
C GLY A 103 -1.53 7.86 -19.29
N GLN A 104 -1.32 7.69 -17.99
CA GLN A 104 -1.32 8.79 -17.03
C GLN A 104 -0.06 8.81 -16.18
N LYS A 105 0.20 9.96 -15.58
CA LYS A 105 1.23 10.08 -14.55
C LYS A 105 0.53 9.90 -13.20
N ILE A 106 1.07 9.05 -12.33
CA ILE A 106 0.44 8.70 -11.06
C ILE A 106 1.38 8.92 -9.87
N THR A 107 0.79 8.93 -8.69
CA THR A 107 1.49 8.83 -7.41
C THR A 107 0.89 7.67 -6.63
N ILE A 108 1.73 6.86 -6.01
CA ILE A 108 1.29 5.75 -5.17
C ILE A 108 1.39 6.19 -3.72
N GLY A 109 0.31 6.01 -2.96
CA GLY A 109 0.27 6.29 -1.55
C GLY A 109 0.05 5.01 -0.75
N PHE A 110 0.83 4.83 0.29
CA PHE A 110 0.67 3.74 1.25
C PHE A 110 0.07 4.37 2.50
N LYS A 111 -1.21 4.10 2.73
CA LYS A 111 -1.95 4.68 3.84
C LYS A 111 -2.07 3.66 4.96
N TYR A 112 -1.66 4.04 6.15
CA TYR A 112 -1.83 3.22 7.34
C TYR A 112 -2.71 3.95 8.35
N THR A 113 -3.75 3.26 8.83
CA THR A 113 -4.59 3.77 9.91
C THR A 113 -4.54 2.81 11.08
N SER A 114 -4.55 3.35 12.29
CA SER A 114 -4.60 2.52 13.50
C SER A 114 -5.78 2.95 14.36
N SER A 115 -6.21 2.03 15.23
CA SER A 115 -7.21 2.31 16.25
C SER A 115 -6.57 2.35 17.62
N SER A 116 -7.32 2.82 18.63
CA SER A 116 -6.88 2.80 20.01
C SER A 116 -6.77 1.37 20.56
N GLU A 117 -7.32 0.38 19.88
CA GLU A 117 -7.28 -1.03 20.30
C GLU A 117 -5.97 -1.71 19.95
N GLY A 118 -5.20 -1.15 19.03
CA GLY A 118 -3.93 -1.72 18.64
C GLY A 118 -3.30 -0.98 17.49
N SER A 119 -2.02 -1.23 17.28
CA SER A 119 -1.29 -0.69 16.14
C SER A 119 -0.39 -1.77 15.55
N ALA A 120 -0.15 -1.65 14.25
CA ALA A 120 0.74 -2.53 13.52
C ALA A 120 1.97 -1.76 13.08
N THR A 121 3.03 -2.51 12.75
CA THR A 121 4.13 -1.98 11.97
C THR A 121 4.05 -2.65 10.61
N TRP A 122 3.94 -1.85 9.57
CA TRP A 122 3.85 -2.29 8.19
C TRP A 122 5.12 -1.88 7.47
N GLU A 123 5.86 -2.86 6.99
CA GLU A 123 7.08 -2.61 6.23
C GLU A 123 6.89 -3.09 4.80
N PHE A 124 7.43 -2.35 3.84
CA PHE A 124 7.40 -2.74 2.44
C PHE A 124 8.71 -2.35 1.77
N LYS A 125 9.12 -3.16 0.79
CA LYS A 125 10.38 -2.98 0.09
C LYS A 125 10.29 -3.51 -1.33
N ASN A 126 11.31 -3.19 -2.13
CA ASN A 126 11.45 -3.68 -3.51
C ASN A 126 10.24 -3.34 -4.37
N LEU A 127 9.78 -2.07 -4.26
CA LEU A 127 8.68 -1.57 -5.08
C LEU A 127 9.11 -1.51 -6.54
N VAL A 128 8.31 -2.14 -7.39
CA VAL A 128 8.53 -2.15 -8.83
C VAL A 128 7.20 -1.88 -9.51
N VAL A 129 7.19 -0.92 -10.43
CA VAL A 129 6.09 -0.73 -11.37
C VAL A 129 6.60 -1.21 -12.71
N LYS A 130 5.91 -2.18 -13.30
CA LYS A 130 6.36 -2.80 -14.54
C LYS A 130 5.19 -3.03 -15.50
N GLU A 131 5.52 -3.33 -16.74
CA GLU A 131 4.56 -3.60 -17.80
C GLU A 131 4.39 -5.10 -17.95
N LEU A 132 3.15 -5.58 -17.98
CA LEU A 132 2.86 -6.96 -18.34
C LEU A 132 2.93 -7.15 -19.85
N LYS A 133 3.49 -8.25 -20.26
CA LYS A 133 3.59 -8.59 -21.67
C LYS A 133 2.50 -9.58 -22.08
#